data_f23ca275501ea07d97acec238e2c8470
#
_entry.id   f23ca275501ea07d97acec238e2c8470
#
_cell.length_a   1.000
_cell.length_b   1.000
_cell.length_c   1.000
_cell.angle_alpha   90.00
_cell.angle_beta   90.00
_cell.angle_gamma   90.00
#
_symmetry.space_group_name_H-M   'P 1'
#
loop_
_entity.id
_entity.type
_entity.pdbx_description
1 polymer ?
#
loop_
_entity_poly.entity_id
_entity_poly.type
_entity_poly.pdbx_seq_one_letter_code
_entity_poly.pdbx_strand_id
1 'polypeptide(L)'
;AIDLGTANTLIYVKGVGVVVDEPTLLAVNKSDKSIITIGGEAKKLIGRVPDTIELVRPLRDGVISEIEMAEELVKTLLSRAIGRAYSRPRIVICVPNGVTSVEQRSIETAAHATGASEVFTIEEPMAAAIGSGLNIFEPYGNMIVDIGGGTTEIAVISMGDIVNANSVRVGGEDMTEILIEWLRREHQILVDTGIAENIKHAVGSAYQYDKEPQVTVTGRDIVRGVPKQVLLEASDVRNALEPIVNDIIEAIRISLPQTPPALVSDIDKDGAWLTGGGSLLKQMD
;
A
#
# COMPACT_ATOMS: atom_id res chain seq x y z
N ALA A 1 13.13 5.12 -10.65
CA ALA A 1 11.66 5.08 -10.53
C ALA A 1 11.26 5.28 -9.07
N ILE A 2 10.09 5.83 -8.87
CA ILE A 2 9.50 6.04 -7.55
C ILE A 2 8.12 5.38 -7.56
N ASP A 3 7.88 4.54 -6.57
CA ASP A 3 6.55 4.10 -6.20
C ASP A 3 6.17 4.85 -4.91
N LEU A 4 5.20 5.75 -5.02
CA LEU A 4 4.75 6.61 -3.93
C LEU A 4 3.44 6.03 -3.35
N GLY A 5 3.55 4.90 -2.67
CA GLY A 5 2.40 4.21 -2.09
C GLY A 5 1.91 4.81 -0.77
N THR A 6 0.67 4.49 -0.40
CA THR A 6 0.04 4.91 0.86
C THR A 6 0.84 4.42 2.08
N ALA A 7 1.25 3.16 2.11
CA ALA A 7 1.97 2.56 3.24
C ALA A 7 3.48 2.79 3.16
N ASN A 8 4.09 2.54 2.01
CA ASN A 8 5.53 2.66 1.80
C ASN A 8 5.83 3.41 0.51
N THR A 9 6.97 4.11 0.50
CA THR A 9 7.57 4.73 -0.68
C THR A 9 8.84 3.96 -1.05
N LEU A 10 8.90 3.45 -2.28
CA LEU A 10 10.07 2.76 -2.82
C LEU A 10 10.77 3.61 -3.88
N ILE A 11 12.09 3.59 -3.89
CA ILE A 11 12.88 4.22 -4.93
C ILE A 11 13.85 3.20 -5.54
N TYR A 12 13.71 3.00 -6.83
CA TYR A 12 14.59 2.16 -7.64
C TYR A 12 15.56 3.00 -8.45
N VAL A 13 16.82 2.68 -8.40
CA VAL A 13 17.88 3.29 -9.23
C VAL A 13 18.35 2.28 -10.27
N LYS A 14 18.30 2.67 -11.54
CA LYS A 14 18.72 1.80 -12.66
C LYS A 14 20.17 1.32 -12.48
N GLY A 15 20.37 0.01 -12.53
CA GLY A 15 21.67 -0.62 -12.37
C GLY A 15 22.13 -0.83 -10.93
N VAL A 16 21.36 -0.35 -9.94
CA VAL A 16 21.63 -0.53 -8.51
C VAL A 16 20.55 -1.38 -7.85
N GLY A 17 19.27 -1.13 -8.17
CA GLY A 17 18.14 -1.81 -7.57
C GLY A 17 17.28 -0.86 -6.70
N VAL A 18 16.48 -1.43 -5.81
CA VAL A 18 15.72 -0.67 -4.80
C VAL A 18 16.70 -0.15 -3.76
N VAL A 19 16.80 1.17 -3.64
CA VAL A 19 17.73 1.87 -2.73
C VAL A 19 17.02 2.56 -1.57
N VAL A 20 15.69 2.72 -1.67
CA VAL A 20 14.82 3.22 -0.59
C VAL A 20 13.61 2.31 -0.53
N ASP A 21 13.27 1.85 0.66
CA ASP A 21 12.03 1.20 1.04
C ASP A 21 11.68 1.72 2.43
N GLU A 22 10.86 2.76 2.45
CA GLU A 22 10.57 3.51 3.67
C GLU A 22 9.07 3.72 3.84
N PRO A 23 8.55 3.63 5.07
CA PRO A 23 7.17 4.02 5.36
C PRO A 23 6.85 5.44 4.86
N THR A 24 5.69 5.62 4.23
CA THR A 24 5.17 6.91 3.80
C THR A 24 4.61 7.67 5.01
N LEU A 25 5.49 8.08 5.91
CA LEU A 25 5.16 8.63 7.22
C LEU A 25 6.17 9.71 7.63
N LEU A 26 5.66 10.80 8.17
CA LEU A 26 6.47 11.87 8.75
C LEU A 26 6.08 12.09 10.22
N ALA A 27 7.06 12.47 11.04
CA ALA A 27 6.83 13.06 12.36
C ALA A 27 7.10 14.56 12.26
N VAL A 28 6.11 15.36 12.59
CA VAL A 28 6.18 16.83 12.51
C VAL A 28 5.87 17.48 13.84
N ASN A 29 6.40 18.65 14.08
CA ASN A 29 6.01 19.50 15.20
C ASN A 29 4.64 20.12 14.92
N LYS A 30 3.70 19.97 15.84
CA LYS A 30 2.33 20.52 15.66
C LYS A 30 2.28 22.03 15.53
N SER A 31 3.22 22.75 16.18
CA SER A 31 3.16 24.21 16.26
C SER A 31 3.58 24.91 14.96
N ASP A 32 4.62 24.42 14.30
CA ASP A 32 5.22 25.06 13.13
C ASP A 32 5.29 24.13 11.90
N LYS A 33 4.75 22.90 12.03
CA LYS A 33 4.78 21.87 11.00
C LYS A 33 6.18 21.48 10.50
N SER A 34 7.23 21.84 11.26
CA SER A 34 8.59 21.44 10.94
C SER A 34 8.75 19.90 11.02
N ILE A 35 9.45 19.33 10.05
CA ILE A 35 9.70 17.89 9.98
C ILE A 35 10.79 17.52 10.98
N ILE A 36 10.47 16.57 11.86
CA ILE A 36 11.40 16.02 12.86
C ILE A 36 12.13 14.82 12.25
N THR A 37 11.37 13.89 11.68
CA THR A 37 11.93 12.70 11.01
C THR A 37 10.91 12.10 10.03
N ILE A 38 11.38 11.20 9.16
CA ILE A 38 10.56 10.54 8.13
C ILE A 38 10.82 9.04 8.08
N GLY A 39 9.91 8.31 7.44
CA GLY A 39 10.08 6.90 7.13
C GLY A 39 10.13 6.00 8.35
N GLY A 40 11.07 5.06 8.37
CA GLY A 40 11.24 4.08 9.45
C GLY A 40 11.49 4.71 10.83
N GLU A 41 12.18 5.85 10.89
CA GLU A 41 12.38 6.55 12.15
C GLU A 41 11.08 7.17 12.67
N ALA A 42 10.22 7.70 11.80
CA ALA A 42 8.89 8.16 12.17
C ALA A 42 7.98 6.98 12.62
N LYS A 43 8.09 5.82 11.95
CA LYS A 43 7.32 4.59 12.31
C LYS A 43 7.63 4.12 13.74
N LYS A 44 8.88 4.26 14.21
CA LYS A 44 9.26 3.91 15.59
C LYS A 44 8.59 4.78 16.66
N LEU A 45 8.06 5.93 16.26
CA LEU A 45 7.40 6.87 17.16
C LEU A 45 5.89 6.60 17.33
N ILE A 46 5.31 5.69 16.56
CA ILE A 46 3.87 5.34 16.68
C ILE A 46 3.55 4.90 18.12
N GLY A 47 2.52 5.53 18.70
CA GLY A 47 2.08 5.28 20.08
C GLY A 47 3.03 5.80 21.18
N ARG A 48 4.11 6.54 20.82
CA ARG A 48 5.14 6.99 21.74
C ARG A 48 5.42 8.49 21.69
N VAL A 49 4.71 9.24 20.87
CA VAL A 49 4.92 10.68 20.69
C VAL A 49 4.21 11.48 21.78
N PRO A 50 4.82 12.56 22.28
CA PRO A 50 4.14 13.55 23.11
C PRO A 50 3.11 14.35 22.28
N ASP A 51 2.21 15.05 22.95
CA ASP A 51 1.14 15.83 22.30
C ASP A 51 1.65 16.95 21.38
N THR A 52 2.92 17.33 21.48
CA THR A 52 3.57 18.35 20.63
C THR A 52 3.97 17.83 19.26
N ILE A 53 4.00 16.51 19.07
CA ILE A 53 4.39 15.86 17.83
C ILE A 53 3.16 15.22 17.18
N GLU A 54 3.08 15.31 15.87
CA GLU A 54 2.05 14.68 15.03
C GLU A 54 2.72 13.71 14.04
N LEU A 55 2.10 12.56 13.85
CA LEU A 55 2.48 11.64 12.79
C LEU A 55 1.55 11.87 11.60
N VAL A 56 2.15 12.26 10.47
CA VAL A 56 1.43 12.62 9.25
C VAL A 56 1.68 11.56 8.19
N ARG A 57 0.59 11.04 7.62
CA ARG A 57 0.60 10.24 6.39
C ARG A 57 0.17 11.14 5.24
N PRO A 58 1.09 11.56 4.36
CA PRO A 58 0.77 12.51 3.30
C PRO A 58 -0.09 11.91 2.19
N LEU A 59 -0.17 10.57 2.13
CA LEU A 59 -1.07 9.82 1.25
C LEU A 59 -2.03 8.98 2.09
N ARG A 60 -3.30 8.97 1.67
CA ARG A 60 -4.36 8.11 2.20
C ARG A 60 -5.20 7.59 1.05
N ASP A 61 -5.48 6.30 1.05
CA ASP A 61 -6.34 5.66 0.05
C ASP A 61 -5.95 6.02 -1.41
N GLY A 62 -4.64 6.01 -1.69
CA GLY A 62 -4.09 6.37 -3.00
C GLY A 62 -4.18 7.86 -3.36
N VAL A 63 -4.64 8.72 -2.46
CA VAL A 63 -4.79 10.17 -2.70
C VAL A 63 -3.80 10.95 -1.84
N ILE A 64 -3.25 12.02 -2.41
CA ILE A 64 -2.42 12.97 -1.66
C ILE A 64 -3.33 13.82 -0.78
N SER A 65 -3.28 13.61 0.52
CA SER A 65 -4.05 14.38 1.51
C SER A 65 -3.30 15.62 2.00
N GLU A 66 -1.96 15.59 1.98
CA GLU A 66 -1.07 16.64 2.50
C GLU A 66 0.04 16.93 1.48
N ILE A 67 -0.24 17.81 0.49
CA ILE A 67 0.64 18.06 -0.66
C ILE A 67 2.05 18.47 -0.21
N GLU A 68 2.15 19.46 0.69
CA GLU A 68 3.45 19.96 1.16
C GLU A 68 4.28 18.88 1.86
N MET A 69 3.62 18.01 2.62
CA MET A 69 4.29 16.90 3.31
C MET A 69 4.71 15.80 2.33
N ALA A 70 3.91 15.52 1.30
CA ALA A 70 4.28 14.59 0.24
C ALA A 70 5.49 15.09 -0.56
N GLU A 71 5.53 16.37 -0.91
CA GLU A 71 6.66 17.02 -1.60
C GLU A 71 7.95 16.89 -0.79
N GLU A 72 7.92 17.23 0.50
CA GLU A 72 9.10 17.16 1.36
C GLU A 72 9.55 15.70 1.61
N LEU A 73 8.61 14.75 1.71
CA LEU A 73 8.93 13.33 1.79
C LEU A 73 9.67 12.87 0.53
N VAL A 74 9.10 13.08 -0.65
CA VAL A 74 9.68 12.71 -1.95
C VAL A 74 11.06 13.34 -2.12
N LYS A 75 11.19 14.64 -1.87
CA LYS A 75 12.44 15.39 -1.95
C LYS A 75 13.52 14.81 -1.01
N THR A 76 13.15 14.49 0.22
CA THR A 76 14.10 13.95 1.20
C THR A 76 14.53 12.54 0.81
N LEU A 77 13.58 11.66 0.43
CA LEU A 77 13.88 10.29 0.02
C LEU A 77 14.70 10.23 -1.27
N LEU A 78 14.36 11.08 -2.26
CA LEU A 78 15.16 11.20 -3.49
C LEU A 78 16.57 11.70 -3.20
N SER A 79 16.74 12.70 -2.33
CA SER A 79 18.06 13.20 -1.97
C SER A 79 18.92 12.11 -1.31
N ARG A 80 18.31 11.22 -0.51
CA ARG A 80 19.00 10.05 0.07
C ARG A 80 19.36 9.01 -1.00
N ALA A 81 18.42 8.72 -1.92
CA ALA A 81 18.60 7.72 -2.96
C ALA A 81 19.67 8.09 -3.98
N ILE A 82 19.69 9.35 -4.42
CA ILE A 82 20.52 9.82 -5.53
C ILE A 82 21.88 10.33 -5.02
N GLY A 83 21.91 10.91 -3.83
CA GLY A 83 23.12 11.55 -3.29
C GLY A 83 23.65 12.63 -4.24
N ARG A 84 24.99 12.83 -4.22
CA ARG A 84 25.68 13.76 -5.15
C ARG A 84 26.07 13.14 -6.49
N ALA A 85 25.78 11.86 -6.67
CA ALA A 85 26.26 11.11 -7.85
C ALA A 85 25.51 11.42 -9.15
N TYR A 86 24.24 11.84 -9.04
CA TYR A 86 23.37 12.11 -10.19
C TYR A 86 22.96 13.58 -10.21
N SER A 87 23.59 14.37 -11.07
CA SER A 87 23.35 15.81 -11.12
C SER A 87 22.02 16.22 -11.76
N ARG A 88 21.38 15.36 -12.56
CA ARG A 88 20.09 15.63 -13.26
C ARG A 88 19.40 14.31 -13.64
N PRO A 89 18.79 13.58 -12.70
CA PRO A 89 18.17 12.29 -12.99
C PRO A 89 16.92 12.45 -13.88
N ARG A 90 16.64 11.42 -14.67
CA ARG A 90 15.31 11.20 -15.25
C ARG A 90 14.53 10.34 -14.28
N ILE A 91 13.28 10.74 -13.96
CA ILE A 91 12.46 10.10 -12.93
C ILE A 91 11.17 9.59 -13.58
N VAL A 92 10.78 8.37 -13.24
CA VAL A 92 9.46 7.80 -13.51
C VAL A 92 8.77 7.63 -12.16
N ILE A 93 7.54 8.09 -12.03
CA ILE A 93 6.74 8.02 -10.80
C ILE A 93 5.47 7.24 -11.09
N CYS A 94 5.17 6.24 -10.26
CA CYS A 94 3.90 5.54 -10.29
C CYS A 94 2.80 6.46 -9.74
N VAL A 95 1.66 6.45 -10.38
CA VAL A 95 0.46 7.19 -9.98
C VAL A 95 -0.74 6.25 -10.00
N PRO A 96 -1.66 6.35 -9.01
CA PRO A 96 -2.88 5.57 -8.99
C PRO A 96 -3.73 5.81 -10.23
N ASN A 97 -4.51 4.81 -10.62
CA ASN A 97 -5.51 5.00 -11.67
C ASN A 97 -6.58 5.99 -11.20
N GLY A 98 -6.87 6.99 -12.05
CA GLY A 98 -7.85 8.04 -11.74
C GLY A 98 -7.33 9.20 -10.89
N VAL A 99 -6.00 9.31 -10.69
CA VAL A 99 -5.38 10.49 -10.09
C VAL A 99 -5.79 11.76 -10.87
N THR A 100 -6.11 12.83 -10.16
CA THR A 100 -6.47 14.10 -10.79
C THR A 100 -5.24 14.79 -11.40
N SER A 101 -5.46 15.62 -12.43
CA SER A 101 -4.37 16.40 -13.05
C SER A 101 -3.67 17.37 -12.08
N VAL A 102 -4.34 17.76 -11.00
CA VAL A 102 -3.75 18.62 -9.94
C VAL A 102 -2.79 17.81 -9.09
N GLU A 103 -3.22 16.64 -8.63
CA GLU A 103 -2.38 15.72 -7.85
C GLU A 103 -1.16 15.26 -8.65
N GLN A 104 -1.36 14.85 -9.91
CA GLN A 104 -0.26 14.47 -10.78
C GLN A 104 0.78 15.59 -10.93
N ARG A 105 0.34 16.84 -11.18
CA ARG A 105 1.24 18.00 -11.27
C ARG A 105 1.98 18.29 -9.97
N SER A 106 1.35 18.06 -8.83
CA SER A 106 1.99 18.24 -7.52
C SER A 106 3.15 17.27 -7.34
N ILE A 107 2.92 15.99 -7.66
CA ILE A 107 3.97 14.95 -7.62
C ILE A 107 5.12 15.27 -8.60
N GLU A 108 4.79 15.65 -9.83
CA GLU A 108 5.78 16.05 -10.84
C GLU A 108 6.60 17.27 -10.37
N THR A 109 5.95 18.27 -9.77
CA THR A 109 6.61 19.46 -9.22
C THR A 109 7.55 19.11 -8.10
N ALA A 110 7.14 18.23 -7.17
CA ALA A 110 8.01 17.73 -6.08
C ALA A 110 9.26 17.04 -6.63
N ALA A 111 9.10 16.19 -7.65
CA ALA A 111 10.21 15.52 -8.28
C ALA A 111 11.15 16.49 -9.03
N HIS A 112 10.61 17.48 -9.76
CA HIS A 112 11.41 18.51 -10.42
C HIS A 112 12.21 19.36 -9.42
N ALA A 113 11.64 19.64 -8.24
CA ALA A 113 12.32 20.39 -7.17
C ALA A 113 13.60 19.69 -6.66
N THR A 114 13.75 18.38 -6.91
CA THR A 114 14.98 17.65 -6.59
C THR A 114 16.10 17.79 -7.63
N GLY A 115 15.85 18.53 -8.71
CA GLY A 115 16.80 18.75 -9.81
C GLY A 115 16.66 17.73 -10.95
N ALA A 116 15.55 16.99 -11.02
CA ALA A 116 15.28 16.08 -12.14
C ALA A 116 15.29 16.82 -13.48
N SER A 117 15.90 16.21 -14.51
CA SER A 117 15.90 16.75 -15.88
C SER A 117 14.57 16.52 -16.58
N GLU A 118 13.95 15.38 -16.33
CA GLU A 118 12.66 14.96 -16.89
C GLU A 118 11.92 14.12 -15.84
N VAL A 119 10.62 14.30 -15.78
CA VAL A 119 9.72 13.51 -14.93
C VAL A 119 8.63 12.92 -15.81
N PHE A 120 8.40 11.63 -15.68
CA PHE A 120 7.35 10.89 -16.36
C PHE A 120 6.45 10.22 -15.31
N THR A 121 5.19 10.08 -15.61
CA THR A 121 4.26 9.30 -14.82
C THR A 121 3.91 8.00 -15.53
N ILE A 122 3.62 6.96 -14.75
CA ILE A 122 3.10 5.68 -15.21
C ILE A 122 2.01 5.24 -14.24
N GLU A 123 0.92 4.69 -14.75
CA GLU A 123 -0.14 4.14 -13.90
C GLU A 123 0.35 2.93 -13.11
N GLU A 124 -0.01 2.84 -11.83
CA GLU A 124 0.43 1.78 -10.91
C GLU A 124 0.19 0.38 -11.47
N PRO A 125 -1.02 0.03 -11.99
CA PRO A 125 -1.25 -1.30 -12.52
C PRO A 125 -0.38 -1.63 -13.76
N MET A 126 -0.05 -0.63 -14.58
CA MET A 126 0.87 -0.83 -15.71
C MET A 126 2.29 -1.09 -15.21
N ALA A 127 2.74 -0.34 -14.22
CA ALA A 127 4.06 -0.54 -13.60
C ALA A 127 4.14 -1.92 -12.91
N ALA A 128 3.08 -2.32 -12.21
CA ALA A 128 2.96 -3.61 -11.56
C ALA A 128 3.00 -4.78 -12.58
N ALA A 129 2.32 -4.65 -13.71
CA ALA A 129 2.35 -5.64 -14.78
C ALA A 129 3.75 -5.80 -15.40
N ILE A 130 4.43 -4.68 -15.66
CA ILE A 130 5.82 -4.68 -16.15
C ILE A 130 6.75 -5.34 -15.12
N GLY A 131 6.60 -4.97 -13.84
CA GLY A 131 7.41 -5.50 -12.74
C GLY A 131 7.20 -6.99 -12.50
N SER A 132 6.01 -7.51 -12.75
CA SER A 132 5.65 -8.92 -12.67
C SER A 132 6.15 -9.73 -13.88
N GLY A 133 6.70 -9.06 -14.91
CA GLY A 133 7.20 -9.71 -16.12
C GLY A 133 6.11 -10.16 -17.07
N LEU A 134 4.90 -9.58 -16.99
CA LEU A 134 3.82 -9.88 -17.91
C LEU A 134 4.16 -9.43 -19.33
N ASN A 135 3.77 -10.24 -20.32
CA ASN A 135 3.95 -9.88 -21.72
C ASN A 135 2.81 -8.96 -22.20
N ILE A 136 2.88 -7.71 -21.73
CA ILE A 136 1.82 -6.71 -21.93
C ILE A 136 1.63 -6.27 -23.39
N PHE A 137 2.61 -6.50 -24.27
CA PHE A 137 2.54 -6.05 -25.67
C PHE A 137 1.83 -7.01 -26.61
N GLU A 138 1.57 -8.22 -26.17
CA GLU A 138 0.86 -9.22 -26.95
C GLU A 138 -0.69 -8.96 -26.91
N PRO A 139 -1.43 -9.47 -27.90
CA PRO A 139 -2.89 -9.28 -27.98
C PRO A 139 -3.65 -10.25 -27.05
N TYR A 140 -3.19 -10.41 -25.82
CA TYR A 140 -3.83 -11.23 -24.78
C TYR A 140 -4.30 -10.36 -23.62
N GLY A 141 -5.36 -10.80 -22.94
CA GLY A 141 -5.89 -10.17 -21.75
C GLY A 141 -5.06 -10.56 -20.53
N ASN A 142 -4.22 -9.65 -20.02
CA ASN A 142 -3.50 -9.82 -18.75
C ASN A 142 -4.24 -9.07 -17.66
N MET A 143 -4.80 -9.78 -16.67
CA MET A 143 -5.38 -9.14 -15.50
C MET A 143 -4.36 -9.03 -14.39
N ILE A 144 -4.19 -7.82 -13.86
CA ILE A 144 -3.38 -7.54 -12.68
C ILE A 144 -4.26 -7.01 -11.56
N VAL A 145 -4.01 -7.49 -10.33
CA VAL A 145 -4.66 -7.04 -9.11
C VAL A 145 -3.56 -6.63 -8.14
N ASP A 146 -3.40 -5.34 -7.96
CA ASP A 146 -2.40 -4.77 -7.06
C ASP A 146 -3.07 -4.38 -5.74
N ILE A 147 -2.80 -5.14 -4.68
CA ILE A 147 -3.34 -4.92 -3.35
C ILE A 147 -2.30 -4.15 -2.53
N GLY A 148 -2.44 -2.84 -2.54
CA GLY A 148 -1.57 -1.92 -1.82
C GLY A 148 -1.88 -1.79 -0.33
N GLY A 149 -1.37 -0.71 0.28
CA GLY A 149 -1.68 -0.37 1.67
C GLY A 149 -3.08 0.20 1.85
N GLY A 150 -3.47 1.18 1.04
CA GLY A 150 -4.76 1.88 1.14
C GLY A 150 -5.66 1.69 -0.07
N THR A 151 -5.19 1.03 -1.14
CA THR A 151 -5.96 0.81 -2.37
C THR A 151 -5.74 -0.59 -2.89
N THR A 152 -6.74 -1.09 -3.63
CA THR A 152 -6.59 -2.24 -4.52
C THR A 152 -6.91 -1.78 -5.93
N GLU A 153 -5.94 -1.94 -6.82
CA GLU A 153 -6.06 -1.59 -8.23
C GLU A 153 -6.17 -2.83 -9.09
N ILE A 154 -7.18 -2.86 -9.94
CA ILE A 154 -7.46 -3.96 -10.85
C ILE A 154 -7.40 -3.41 -12.27
N ALA A 155 -6.58 -3.99 -13.13
CA ALA A 155 -6.52 -3.61 -14.53
C ALA A 155 -6.45 -4.83 -15.46
N VAL A 156 -7.01 -4.67 -16.64
CA VAL A 156 -6.82 -5.59 -17.75
C VAL A 156 -6.00 -4.87 -18.82
N ILE A 157 -4.87 -5.46 -19.15
CA ILE A 157 -3.85 -4.89 -20.05
C ILE A 157 -3.74 -5.78 -21.28
N SER A 158 -3.72 -5.16 -22.46
CA SER A 158 -3.50 -5.83 -23.74
C SER A 158 -2.85 -4.88 -24.73
N MET A 159 -1.91 -5.36 -25.56
CA MET A 159 -1.22 -4.58 -26.60
C MET A 159 -0.52 -3.30 -26.06
N GLY A 160 -0.05 -3.33 -24.84
CA GLY A 160 0.65 -2.23 -24.18
C GLY A 160 -0.23 -1.11 -23.63
N ASP A 161 -1.54 -1.32 -23.59
CA ASP A 161 -2.50 -0.33 -23.10
C ASP A 161 -3.44 -0.92 -22.04
N ILE A 162 -3.98 -0.09 -21.16
CA ILE A 162 -4.98 -0.47 -20.17
C ILE A 162 -6.35 -0.45 -20.83
N VAL A 163 -6.95 -1.63 -21.01
CA VAL A 163 -8.25 -1.80 -21.64
C VAL A 163 -9.39 -1.48 -20.68
N ASN A 164 -9.21 -1.87 -19.43
CA ASN A 164 -10.13 -1.58 -18.33
C ASN A 164 -9.34 -1.47 -17.03
N ALA A 165 -9.71 -0.52 -16.20
CA ALA A 165 -9.17 -0.39 -14.85
C ALA A 165 -10.25 0.00 -13.85
N ASN A 166 -10.12 -0.51 -12.63
CA ASN A 166 -10.95 -0.19 -11.47
C ASN A 166 -10.06 -0.03 -10.25
N SER A 167 -10.38 0.92 -9.39
CA SER A 167 -9.68 1.15 -8.13
C SER A 167 -10.68 1.21 -6.99
N VAL A 168 -10.38 0.50 -5.91
CA VAL A 168 -11.15 0.55 -4.67
C VAL A 168 -10.25 0.95 -3.51
N ARG A 169 -10.81 1.73 -2.59
CA ARG A 169 -10.10 2.23 -1.40
C ARG A 169 -10.16 1.21 -0.28
N VAL A 170 -9.56 0.07 -0.54
CA VAL A 170 -9.45 -1.06 0.39
C VAL A 170 -8.08 -1.69 0.19
N GLY A 171 -7.35 -1.91 1.28
CA GLY A 171 -6.01 -2.46 1.22
C GLY A 171 -5.51 -3.04 2.54
N GLY A 172 -4.21 -3.17 2.67
CA GLY A 172 -3.56 -3.77 3.83
C GLY A 172 -3.72 -2.98 5.14
N GLU A 173 -3.94 -1.66 5.06
CA GLU A 173 -4.20 -0.81 6.24
C GLU A 173 -5.60 -1.06 6.78
N ASP A 174 -6.62 -1.20 5.90
CA ASP A 174 -7.99 -1.55 6.29
C ASP A 174 -8.04 -2.92 6.98
N MET A 175 -7.25 -3.89 6.49
CA MET A 175 -7.10 -5.18 7.17
C MET A 175 -6.55 -5.01 8.59
N THR A 176 -5.64 -4.07 8.81
CA THR A 176 -5.06 -3.80 10.12
C THR A 176 -6.05 -3.07 11.04
N GLU A 177 -6.79 -2.11 10.49
CA GLU A 177 -7.79 -1.33 11.23
C GLU A 177 -8.97 -2.20 11.68
N ILE A 178 -9.48 -3.06 10.81
CA ILE A 178 -10.59 -3.96 11.18
C ILE A 178 -10.16 -4.94 12.29
N LEU A 179 -8.90 -5.39 12.31
CA LEU A 179 -8.37 -6.21 13.39
C LEU A 179 -8.28 -5.46 14.71
N ILE A 180 -7.90 -4.19 14.72
CA ILE A 180 -7.88 -3.34 15.91
C ILE A 180 -9.30 -3.21 16.49
N GLU A 181 -10.29 -2.92 15.64
CA GLU A 181 -11.68 -2.79 16.03
C GLU A 181 -12.26 -4.12 16.53
N TRP A 182 -11.97 -5.22 15.84
CA TRP A 182 -12.39 -6.56 16.23
C TRP A 182 -11.81 -6.96 17.60
N LEU A 183 -10.51 -6.76 17.83
CA LEU A 183 -9.87 -7.02 19.13
C LEU A 183 -10.47 -6.18 20.25
N ARG A 184 -10.79 -4.93 19.96
CA ARG A 184 -11.48 -4.04 20.91
C ARG A 184 -12.87 -4.55 21.27
N ARG A 185 -13.65 -4.97 20.28
CA ARG A 185 -15.04 -5.39 20.45
C ARG A 185 -15.15 -6.77 21.10
N GLU A 186 -14.47 -7.77 20.53
CA GLU A 186 -14.64 -9.16 20.96
C GLU A 186 -13.77 -9.55 22.15
N HIS A 187 -12.55 -9.02 22.22
CA HIS A 187 -11.58 -9.38 23.25
C HIS A 187 -11.39 -8.32 24.34
N GLN A 188 -11.99 -7.13 24.16
CA GLN A 188 -11.88 -6.01 25.10
C GLN A 188 -10.45 -5.60 25.39
N ILE A 189 -9.57 -5.63 24.38
CA ILE A 189 -8.20 -5.17 24.45
C ILE A 189 -7.95 -4.04 23.45
N LEU A 190 -7.12 -3.08 23.87
CA LEU A 190 -6.55 -2.06 23.00
C LEU A 190 -5.14 -2.48 22.59
N VAL A 191 -4.91 -2.49 21.30
CA VAL A 191 -3.60 -2.72 20.68
C VAL A 191 -3.25 -1.54 19.76
N ASP A 192 -1.98 -1.33 19.51
CA ASP A 192 -1.53 -0.38 18.49
C ASP A 192 -1.49 -1.03 17.09
N THR A 193 -1.31 -0.21 16.08
CA THR A 193 -1.24 -0.62 14.67
C THR A 193 -0.15 -1.67 14.44
N GLY A 194 1.00 -1.54 15.10
CA GLY A 194 2.12 -2.48 14.93
C GLY A 194 1.80 -3.88 15.45
N ILE A 195 1.09 -3.97 16.59
CA ILE A 195 0.62 -5.24 17.14
C ILE A 195 -0.40 -5.88 16.19
N ALA A 196 -1.38 -5.12 15.69
CA ALA A 196 -2.40 -5.62 14.77
C ALA A 196 -1.78 -6.08 13.44
N GLU A 197 -0.81 -5.34 12.90
CA GLU A 197 -0.06 -5.72 11.72
C GLU A 197 0.73 -7.04 11.93
N ASN A 198 1.35 -7.20 13.09
CA ASN A 198 2.02 -8.46 13.44
C ASN A 198 1.05 -9.65 13.53
N ILE A 199 -0.16 -9.45 14.04
CA ILE A 199 -1.21 -10.49 14.05
C ILE A 199 -1.60 -10.86 12.63
N LYS A 200 -1.86 -9.87 11.77
CA LYS A 200 -2.17 -10.07 10.36
C LYS A 200 -1.11 -10.92 9.65
N HIS A 201 0.17 -10.60 9.84
CA HIS A 201 1.27 -11.33 9.23
C HIS A 201 1.46 -12.74 9.81
N ALA A 202 1.22 -12.93 11.11
CA ALA A 202 1.46 -14.20 11.78
C ALA A 202 0.38 -15.25 11.47
N VAL A 203 -0.90 -14.87 11.56
CA VAL A 203 -2.04 -15.78 11.50
C VAL A 203 -3.17 -15.33 10.56
N GLY A 204 -3.07 -14.15 9.94
CA GLY A 204 -4.05 -13.68 8.95
C GLY A 204 -4.05 -14.54 7.70
N SER A 205 -5.24 -14.80 7.15
CA SER A 205 -5.41 -15.52 5.89
C SER A 205 -6.73 -15.15 5.22
N ALA A 206 -6.77 -15.25 3.89
CA ALA A 206 -7.99 -15.09 3.11
C ALA A 206 -8.84 -16.36 3.07
N TYR A 207 -8.20 -17.52 3.18
CA TYR A 207 -8.86 -18.81 3.20
C TYR A 207 -8.35 -19.69 4.34
N GLN A 208 -8.99 -20.85 4.58
CA GLN A 208 -8.66 -21.75 5.69
C GLN A 208 -7.27 -22.37 5.51
N TYR A 209 -6.57 -22.54 6.63
CA TYR A 209 -5.36 -23.33 6.68
C TYR A 209 -5.69 -24.84 6.80
N ASP A 210 -4.79 -25.69 6.33
CA ASP A 210 -4.85 -27.13 6.63
C ASP A 210 -4.72 -27.38 8.14
N LYS A 211 -3.92 -26.56 8.81
CA LYS A 211 -3.74 -26.56 10.25
C LYS A 211 -3.73 -25.11 10.75
N GLU A 212 -4.78 -24.74 11.47
CA GLU A 212 -4.98 -23.40 11.98
C GLU A 212 -3.87 -23.00 12.99
N PRO A 213 -3.02 -22.01 12.69
CA PRO A 213 -2.04 -21.50 13.63
C PRO A 213 -2.71 -20.63 14.71
N GLN A 214 -2.00 -20.46 15.81
CA GLN A 214 -2.43 -19.63 16.94
C GLN A 214 -1.34 -18.63 17.31
N VAL A 215 -1.73 -17.47 17.83
CA VAL A 215 -0.82 -16.45 18.35
C VAL A 215 -1.34 -15.88 19.67
N THR A 216 -0.42 -15.68 20.62
CA THR A 216 -0.75 -14.98 21.87
C THR A 216 -0.40 -13.51 21.74
N VAL A 217 -1.37 -12.65 22.00
CA VAL A 217 -1.25 -11.20 21.89
C VAL A 217 -1.44 -10.55 23.25
N THR A 218 -0.65 -9.53 23.55
CA THR A 218 -0.78 -8.72 24.74
C THR A 218 -1.31 -7.33 24.35
N GLY A 219 -2.43 -6.93 24.91
CA GLY A 219 -3.01 -5.59 24.80
C GLY A 219 -3.35 -5.00 26.16
N ARG A 220 -3.84 -3.77 26.16
CA ARG A 220 -4.38 -3.13 27.37
C ARG A 220 -5.86 -3.48 27.53
N ASP A 221 -6.23 -4.11 28.64
CA ASP A 221 -7.63 -4.35 29.01
C ASP A 221 -8.40 -3.02 29.09
N ILE A 222 -9.54 -2.93 28.37
CA ILE A 222 -10.32 -1.70 28.28
C ILE A 222 -10.97 -1.33 29.61
N VAL A 223 -11.38 -2.34 30.40
CA VAL A 223 -12.12 -2.16 31.66
C VAL A 223 -11.16 -1.88 32.80
N ARG A 224 -10.09 -2.67 32.89
CA ARG A 224 -9.15 -2.64 34.03
C ARG A 224 -7.95 -1.75 33.82
N GLY A 225 -7.62 -1.39 32.58
CA GLY A 225 -6.45 -0.59 32.22
C GLY A 225 -5.10 -1.30 32.36
N VAL A 226 -5.08 -2.59 32.68
CA VAL A 226 -3.87 -3.40 32.88
C VAL A 226 -3.54 -4.25 31.64
N PRO A 227 -2.30 -4.78 31.50
CA PRO A 227 -1.99 -5.73 30.43
C PRO A 227 -2.87 -6.98 30.53
N LYS A 228 -3.38 -7.42 29.37
CA LYS A 228 -4.19 -8.62 29.20
C LYS A 228 -3.66 -9.43 28.01
N GLN A 229 -3.49 -10.72 28.21
CA GLN A 229 -3.11 -11.67 27.14
C GLN A 229 -4.36 -12.35 26.59
N VAL A 230 -4.38 -12.52 25.26
CA VAL A 230 -5.43 -13.23 24.53
C VAL A 230 -4.75 -14.20 23.57
N LEU A 231 -5.24 -15.45 23.54
CA LEU A 231 -4.88 -16.42 22.52
C LEU A 231 -5.87 -16.24 21.36
N LEU A 232 -5.33 -16.04 20.15
CA LEU A 232 -6.10 -15.88 18.92
C LEU A 232 -5.86 -17.09 18.02
N GLU A 233 -6.91 -17.62 17.43
CA GLU A 233 -6.85 -18.62 16.37
C GLU A 233 -6.88 -17.96 14.99
N ALA A 234 -6.22 -18.56 14.01
CA ALA A 234 -6.23 -18.02 12.64
C ALA A 234 -7.65 -17.95 12.04
N SER A 235 -8.53 -18.90 12.41
CA SER A 235 -9.95 -18.87 12.03
C SER A 235 -10.68 -17.61 12.48
N ASP A 236 -10.40 -17.13 13.70
CA ASP A 236 -11.05 -15.93 14.23
C ASP A 236 -10.54 -14.69 13.53
N VAL A 237 -9.22 -14.62 13.30
CA VAL A 237 -8.58 -13.51 12.57
C VAL A 237 -9.07 -13.46 11.12
N ARG A 238 -9.20 -14.61 10.46
CA ARG A 238 -9.76 -14.74 9.10
C ARG A 238 -11.19 -14.20 9.04
N ASN A 239 -12.04 -14.61 9.97
CA ASN A 239 -13.42 -14.12 10.04
C ASN A 239 -13.47 -12.60 10.23
N ALA A 240 -12.53 -12.03 10.99
CA ALA A 240 -12.42 -10.57 11.13
C ALA A 240 -11.98 -9.88 9.83
N LEU A 241 -11.14 -10.52 9.01
CA LEU A 241 -10.63 -10.00 7.73
C LEU A 241 -11.60 -10.22 6.57
N GLU A 242 -12.58 -11.14 6.70
CA GLU A 242 -13.50 -11.54 5.63
C GLU A 242 -14.18 -10.35 4.91
N PRO A 243 -14.67 -9.30 5.59
CA PRO A 243 -15.28 -8.16 4.90
C PRO A 243 -14.33 -7.50 3.90
N ILE A 244 -13.08 -7.28 4.29
CA ILE A 244 -12.05 -6.64 3.45
C ILE A 244 -11.70 -7.53 2.23
N VAL A 245 -11.55 -8.84 2.47
CA VAL A 245 -11.28 -9.81 1.39
C VAL A 245 -12.45 -9.84 0.40
N ASN A 246 -13.69 -9.82 0.90
CA ASN A 246 -14.89 -9.80 0.05
C ASN A 246 -15.00 -8.53 -0.79
N ASP A 247 -14.62 -7.37 -0.24
CA ASP A 247 -14.60 -6.10 -0.99
C ASP A 247 -13.61 -6.17 -2.16
N ILE A 248 -12.45 -6.78 -1.95
CA ILE A 248 -11.44 -7.01 -3.02
C ILE A 248 -12.00 -7.97 -4.08
N ILE A 249 -12.59 -9.09 -3.68
CA ILE A 249 -13.21 -10.05 -4.60
C ILE A 249 -14.32 -9.39 -5.42
N GLU A 250 -15.15 -8.58 -4.79
CA GLU A 250 -16.24 -7.89 -5.49
C GLU A 250 -15.71 -6.86 -6.49
N ALA A 251 -14.62 -6.16 -6.16
CA ALA A 251 -13.97 -5.25 -7.10
C ALA A 251 -13.45 -5.98 -8.36
N ILE A 252 -12.89 -7.18 -8.19
CA ILE A 252 -12.48 -8.03 -9.33
C ILE A 252 -13.71 -8.43 -10.16
N ARG A 253 -14.80 -8.86 -9.52
CA ARG A 253 -16.04 -9.25 -10.19
C ARG A 253 -16.67 -8.14 -11.00
N ILE A 254 -16.63 -6.90 -10.50
CA ILE A 254 -17.16 -5.71 -11.20
C ILE A 254 -16.31 -5.36 -12.42
N SER A 255 -15.01 -5.66 -12.42
CA SER A 255 -14.11 -5.36 -13.54
C SER A 255 -14.32 -6.29 -14.74
N LEU A 256 -14.70 -7.56 -14.53
CA LEU A 256 -14.86 -8.55 -15.61
C LEU A 256 -15.93 -8.19 -16.64
N PRO A 257 -17.15 -7.77 -16.28
CA PRO A 257 -18.18 -7.39 -17.26
C PRO A 257 -17.83 -6.18 -18.12
N GLN A 258 -16.89 -5.36 -17.69
CA GLN A 258 -16.42 -4.19 -18.42
C GLN A 258 -15.26 -4.52 -19.38
N THR A 259 -14.78 -5.76 -19.32
CA THR A 259 -13.68 -6.26 -20.15
C THR A 259 -14.22 -6.92 -21.41
N PRO A 260 -13.63 -6.69 -22.60
CA PRO A 260 -14.04 -7.38 -23.83
C PRO A 260 -14.04 -8.90 -23.68
N PRO A 261 -15.06 -9.63 -24.21
CA PRO A 261 -15.20 -11.07 -24.01
C PRO A 261 -13.99 -11.92 -24.42
N ALA A 262 -13.26 -11.50 -25.45
CA ALA A 262 -12.05 -12.21 -25.87
C ALA A 262 -10.98 -12.19 -24.79
N LEU A 263 -10.76 -11.03 -24.15
CA LEU A 263 -9.79 -10.88 -23.08
C LEU A 263 -10.22 -11.55 -21.77
N VAL A 264 -11.55 -11.63 -21.51
CA VAL A 264 -12.08 -12.41 -20.38
C VAL A 264 -11.76 -13.88 -20.54
N SER A 265 -11.81 -14.42 -21.78
CA SER A 265 -11.45 -15.81 -22.04
C SER A 265 -9.96 -16.09 -21.81
N ASP A 266 -9.10 -15.12 -22.05
CA ASP A 266 -7.68 -15.23 -21.72
C ASP A 266 -7.46 -15.27 -20.21
N ILE A 267 -8.15 -14.37 -19.47
CA ILE A 267 -8.09 -14.29 -18.01
C ILE A 267 -8.63 -15.57 -17.35
N ASP A 268 -9.71 -16.15 -17.89
CA ASP A 268 -10.26 -17.43 -17.38
C ASP A 268 -9.25 -18.58 -17.51
N LYS A 269 -8.44 -18.57 -18.56
CA LYS A 269 -7.44 -19.58 -18.84
C LYS A 269 -6.13 -19.38 -18.03
N ASP A 270 -5.64 -18.14 -17.99
CA ASP A 270 -4.30 -17.85 -17.47
C ASP A 270 -4.33 -17.28 -16.05
N GLY A 271 -5.53 -16.91 -15.53
CA GLY A 271 -5.75 -16.35 -14.21
C GLY A 271 -5.45 -14.85 -14.13
N ALA A 272 -5.50 -14.32 -12.90
CA ALA A 272 -5.09 -12.97 -12.56
C ALA A 272 -3.77 -12.97 -11.80
N TRP A 273 -2.96 -11.95 -12.02
CA TRP A 273 -1.69 -11.77 -11.31
C TRP A 273 -1.91 -10.89 -10.08
N LEU A 274 -1.52 -11.40 -8.92
CA LEU A 274 -1.60 -10.67 -7.65
C LEU A 274 -0.26 -9.98 -7.36
N THR A 275 -0.32 -8.70 -7.04
CA THR A 275 0.83 -7.88 -6.63
C THR A 275 0.49 -7.02 -5.42
N GLY A 276 1.47 -6.23 -4.96
CA GLY A 276 1.32 -5.39 -3.78
C GLY A 276 1.51 -6.13 -2.47
N GLY A 277 1.73 -5.37 -1.39
CA GLY A 277 1.98 -5.94 -0.06
C GLY A 277 0.78 -6.67 0.53
N GLY A 278 -0.45 -6.25 0.20
CA GLY A 278 -1.68 -6.89 0.65
C GLY A 278 -1.90 -8.29 0.06
N SER A 279 -1.37 -8.56 -1.14
CA SER A 279 -1.43 -9.88 -1.79
C SER A 279 -0.64 -10.96 -1.04
N LEU A 280 0.25 -10.56 -0.12
CA LEU A 280 1.00 -11.48 0.74
C LEU A 280 0.18 -12.03 1.90
N LEU A 281 -1.08 -11.61 2.07
CA LEU A 281 -1.99 -12.27 3.00
C LEU A 281 -2.09 -13.75 2.63
N LYS A 282 -1.91 -14.64 3.60
CA LYS A 282 -1.89 -16.07 3.35
C LYS A 282 -3.18 -16.54 2.65
N GLN A 283 -3.06 -17.49 1.70
CA GLN A 283 -4.19 -18.06 0.98
C GLN A 283 -5.04 -17.00 0.22
N MET A 284 -4.38 -15.97 -0.30
CA MET A 284 -5.03 -14.93 -1.12
C MET A 284 -5.14 -15.34 -2.60
N ASP A 285 -4.34 -16.32 -3.00
CA ASP A 285 -4.23 -16.95 -4.33
C ASP A 285 -5.19 -18.14 -4.53
#